data_a3d90828b93549538634e6621397f7ab
#
_entry.id   a3d90828b93549538634e6621397f7ab
#
_cell.length_a   1.000
_cell.length_b   1.000
_cell.length_c   1.000
_cell.angle_alpha   90.00
_cell.angle_beta   90.00
_cell.angle_gamma   90.00
#
_symmetry.space_group_name_H-M   'P 1'
#
loop_
_entity.id
_entity.type
_entity.pdbx_description
1 polymer ?
#
loop_
_entity_poly.entity_id
_entity_poly.type
_entity_poly.pdbx_seq_one_letter_code
_entity_poly.pdbx_strand_id
1 'polypeptide(L)'
;MTGMRRLVTILCITLSAAATGAQDGGRKAIAYVQAPEMSSGLCVEKDTASAIDCAVKQCIEGGGTIEDCQVNATCSPGGFSVDILMMADGGPHWHQFSCGWQARELALKAAELACSNAKDNGLIECTAVQLIDEDGTVVEPPFN
;
A
#
# COMPACT_ATOMS: atom_id res chain seq x y z
N MET A 1 73.82 11.47 21.84
CA MET A 1 72.44 11.61 22.28
C MET A 1 71.56 11.29 21.08
N THR A 2 71.11 10.04 20.98
CA THR A 2 70.44 9.46 19.81
C THR A 2 68.91 9.47 20.05
N GLY A 3 68.20 10.34 19.31
CA GLY A 3 66.75 10.46 19.38
C GLY A 3 66.07 9.41 18.49
N MET A 4 65.42 8.46 19.12
CA MET A 4 64.66 7.38 18.46
C MET A 4 63.27 7.90 18.11
N ARG A 5 63.03 8.24 16.82
CA ARG A 5 61.70 8.57 16.30
C ARG A 5 60.84 7.28 16.18
N ARG A 6 59.80 7.17 17.02
CA ARG A 6 58.78 6.11 16.90
C ARG A 6 57.80 6.48 15.78
N LEU A 7 57.80 5.71 14.70
CA LEU A 7 56.72 5.74 13.70
C LEU A 7 55.48 5.07 14.30
N VAL A 8 54.41 5.82 14.43
CA VAL A 8 53.09 5.29 14.78
C VAL A 8 52.37 5.04 13.44
N THR A 9 52.25 3.78 13.07
CA THR A 9 51.46 3.36 11.88
C THR A 9 50.00 3.27 12.31
N ILE A 10 49.18 4.22 11.82
CA ILE A 10 47.73 4.20 12.03
C ILE A 10 47.14 3.28 10.99
N LEU A 11 46.62 2.12 11.41
CA LEU A 11 45.92 1.15 10.59
C LEU A 11 44.47 1.64 10.45
N CYS A 12 44.13 2.28 9.32
CA CYS A 12 42.72 2.60 8.98
C CYS A 12 41.97 1.35 8.59
N ILE A 13 41.15 0.80 9.47
CA ILE A 13 40.21 -0.27 9.17
C ILE A 13 38.99 0.40 8.53
N THR A 14 38.85 0.28 7.19
CA THR A 14 37.63 0.66 6.48
C THR A 14 36.57 -0.43 6.71
N LEU A 15 35.62 -0.18 7.59
CA LEU A 15 34.39 -1.00 7.68
C LEU A 15 33.55 -0.71 6.44
N SER A 16 33.60 -1.61 5.45
CA SER A 16 32.62 -1.63 4.35
C SER A 16 31.31 -2.17 4.94
N ALA A 17 30.36 -1.30 5.24
CA ALA A 17 28.99 -1.69 5.51
C ALA A 17 28.38 -2.19 4.20
N ALA A 18 28.33 -3.51 4.01
CA ALA A 18 27.50 -4.12 2.99
C ALA A 18 26.05 -3.81 3.38
N ALA A 19 25.41 -2.91 2.64
CA ALA A 19 23.96 -2.76 2.70
C ALA A 19 23.36 -4.06 2.16
N THR A 20 23.03 -4.98 3.07
CA THR A 20 22.15 -6.11 2.75
C THR A 20 20.79 -5.50 2.44
N GLY A 21 20.54 -5.19 1.17
CA GLY A 21 19.19 -4.96 0.68
C GLY A 21 18.40 -6.21 1.05
N ALA A 22 17.42 -6.07 1.94
CA ALA A 22 16.45 -7.12 2.20
C ALA A 22 15.83 -7.43 0.82
N GLN A 23 16.19 -8.57 0.26
CA GLN A 23 15.49 -9.11 -0.91
C GLN A 23 14.10 -9.46 -0.40
N ASP A 24 13.16 -8.64 -0.78
CA ASP A 24 11.73 -8.80 -0.54
C ASP A 24 11.29 -10.05 -1.30
N GLY A 25 11.40 -11.22 -0.67
CA GLY A 25 11.40 -12.59 -1.21
C GLY A 25 10.34 -12.89 -2.29
N GLY A 26 10.35 -12.13 -3.39
CA GLY A 26 9.45 -12.30 -4.53
C GLY A 26 8.00 -11.85 -4.28
N ARG A 27 7.71 -11.21 -3.13
CA ARG A 27 6.37 -10.70 -2.83
C ARG A 27 6.05 -9.49 -3.71
N LYS A 28 4.89 -9.54 -4.33
CA LYS A 28 4.37 -8.51 -5.24
C LYS A 28 4.00 -7.23 -4.49
N ALA A 29 3.99 -6.12 -5.20
CA ALA A 29 3.43 -4.85 -4.74
C ALA A 29 1.99 -4.70 -5.23
N ILE A 30 1.16 -3.96 -4.49
CA ILE A 30 -0.20 -3.60 -4.88
C ILE A 30 -0.33 -2.08 -4.99
N ALA A 31 -1.13 -1.61 -5.94
CA ALA A 31 -1.51 -0.21 -6.09
C ALA A 31 -3.01 -0.07 -6.31
N TYR A 32 -3.58 0.94 -5.67
CA TYR A 32 -4.95 1.42 -5.85
C TYR A 32 -4.93 2.81 -6.44
N VAL A 33 -5.70 3.00 -7.50
CA VAL A 33 -5.89 4.28 -8.19
C VAL A 33 -7.38 4.55 -8.30
N GLN A 34 -7.80 5.78 -8.08
CA GLN A 34 -9.20 6.15 -8.15
C GLN A 34 -9.37 7.52 -8.82
N ALA A 35 -10.32 7.59 -9.76
CA ALA A 35 -10.98 8.80 -10.20
C ALA A 35 -12.36 8.82 -9.50
N PRO A 36 -12.58 9.72 -8.51
CA PRO A 36 -13.79 9.70 -7.70
C PRO A 36 -15.06 9.71 -8.57
N GLU A 37 -16.01 8.84 -8.24
CA GLU A 37 -17.30 8.68 -8.94
C GLU A 37 -17.23 8.31 -10.43
N MET A 38 -16.05 8.04 -10.97
CA MET A 38 -15.84 7.68 -12.38
C MET A 38 -15.33 6.26 -12.54
N SER A 39 -14.16 5.97 -11.98
CA SER A 39 -13.51 4.67 -12.16
C SER A 39 -12.42 4.43 -11.12
N SER A 40 -11.94 3.19 -11.09
CA SER A 40 -10.80 2.81 -10.27
C SER A 40 -9.93 1.78 -10.99
N GLY A 41 -8.72 1.60 -10.49
CA GLY A 41 -7.81 0.55 -10.90
C GLY A 41 -7.12 -0.08 -9.71
N LEU A 42 -6.95 -1.40 -9.77
CA LEU A 42 -6.20 -2.17 -8.80
C LEU A 42 -5.28 -3.12 -9.52
N CYS A 43 -4.00 -3.09 -9.21
CA CYS A 43 -3.03 -4.02 -9.78
C CYS A 43 -2.06 -4.54 -8.74
N VAL A 44 -1.68 -5.80 -8.94
CA VAL A 44 -0.64 -6.49 -8.18
C VAL A 44 0.46 -6.88 -9.14
N GLU A 45 1.64 -6.31 -8.95
CA GLU A 45 2.79 -6.45 -9.85
C GLU A 45 4.08 -6.72 -9.07
N LYS A 46 5.16 -7.02 -9.78
CA LYS A 46 6.47 -7.34 -9.20
C LYS A 46 7.08 -6.21 -8.36
N ASP A 47 6.71 -4.96 -8.64
CA ASP A 47 7.21 -3.76 -7.96
C ASP A 47 6.14 -2.65 -7.96
N THR A 48 6.33 -1.67 -7.09
CA THR A 48 5.38 -0.56 -6.89
C THR A 48 5.18 0.27 -8.16
N ALA A 49 6.20 0.53 -8.94
CA ALA A 49 6.09 1.35 -10.16
C ALA A 49 5.20 0.64 -11.20
N SER A 50 5.47 -0.65 -11.45
CA SER A 50 4.66 -1.46 -12.36
C SER A 50 3.20 -1.59 -11.88
N ALA A 51 2.97 -1.70 -10.56
CA ALA A 51 1.62 -1.76 -10.00
C ALA A 51 0.87 -0.44 -10.20
N ILE A 52 1.52 0.71 -10.01
CA ILE A 52 0.93 2.04 -10.25
C ILE A 52 0.58 2.20 -11.73
N ASP A 53 1.52 1.92 -12.64
CA ASP A 53 1.29 2.07 -14.08
C ASP A 53 0.11 1.22 -14.56
N CYS A 54 0.02 -0.02 -14.08
CA CYS A 54 -1.10 -0.92 -14.35
C CYS A 54 -2.42 -0.37 -13.80
N ALA A 55 -2.46 0.07 -12.54
CA ALA A 55 -3.67 0.56 -11.89
C ALA A 55 -4.17 1.88 -12.51
N VAL A 56 -3.26 2.80 -12.89
CA VAL A 56 -3.61 4.03 -13.64
C VAL A 56 -4.24 3.67 -14.99
N LYS A 57 -3.65 2.73 -15.71
CA LYS A 57 -4.19 2.28 -16.99
C LYS A 57 -5.61 1.70 -16.84
N GLN A 58 -5.86 0.86 -15.84
CA GLN A 58 -7.20 0.33 -15.57
C GLN A 58 -8.19 1.44 -15.24
N CYS A 59 -7.79 2.42 -14.43
CA CYS A 59 -8.64 3.56 -14.09
C CYS A 59 -9.03 4.37 -15.33
N ILE A 60 -8.10 4.63 -16.25
CA ILE A 60 -8.36 5.33 -17.51
C ILE A 60 -9.28 4.50 -18.42
N GLU A 61 -9.01 3.20 -18.56
CA GLU A 61 -9.85 2.28 -19.34
C GLU A 61 -11.28 2.16 -18.80
N GLY A 62 -11.44 2.34 -17.46
CA GLY A 62 -12.73 2.39 -16.78
C GLY A 62 -13.51 3.69 -16.96
N GLY A 63 -12.94 4.71 -17.61
CA GLY A 63 -13.57 5.99 -17.91
C GLY A 63 -13.01 7.20 -17.16
N GLY A 64 -12.00 7.03 -16.31
CA GLY A 64 -11.26 8.14 -15.70
C GLY A 64 -10.36 8.86 -16.68
N THR A 65 -9.95 10.09 -16.36
CA THR A 65 -8.91 10.79 -17.09
C THR A 65 -7.55 10.60 -16.40
N ILE A 66 -6.46 10.93 -17.10
CA ILE A 66 -5.10 10.84 -16.51
C ILE A 66 -4.94 11.81 -15.33
N GLU A 67 -5.64 12.92 -15.35
CA GLU A 67 -5.62 13.93 -14.29
C GLU A 67 -6.43 13.50 -13.07
N ASP A 68 -7.52 12.75 -13.27
CA ASP A 68 -8.43 12.33 -12.20
C ASP A 68 -8.00 11.02 -11.54
N CYS A 69 -7.30 10.15 -12.29
CA CYS A 69 -6.82 8.86 -11.78
C CYS A 69 -5.65 9.03 -10.81
N GLN A 70 -5.97 9.26 -9.54
CA GLN A 70 -5.00 9.50 -8.47
C GLN A 70 -4.64 8.22 -7.72
N VAL A 71 -3.38 8.08 -7.33
CA VAL A 71 -2.91 6.96 -6.51
C VAL A 71 -3.40 7.15 -5.07
N ASN A 72 -4.26 6.25 -4.60
CA ASN A 72 -4.82 6.29 -3.25
C ASN A 72 -3.98 5.50 -2.24
N ALA A 73 -3.46 4.35 -2.64
CA ALA A 73 -2.63 3.53 -1.78
C ALA A 73 -1.66 2.67 -2.58
N THR A 74 -0.49 2.43 -2.00
CA THR A 74 0.47 1.43 -2.48
C THR A 74 1.07 0.69 -1.31
N CYS A 75 1.27 -0.62 -1.43
CA CYS A 75 1.99 -1.41 -0.45
C CYS A 75 3.01 -2.33 -1.13
N SER A 76 4.19 -2.42 -0.53
CA SER A 76 5.21 -3.39 -0.93
C SER A 76 5.87 -3.97 0.33
N PRO A 77 5.63 -5.23 0.64
CA PRO A 77 4.79 -6.20 -0.07
C PRO A 77 3.29 -5.84 -0.02
N GLY A 78 2.54 -6.28 -1.05
CA GLY A 78 1.11 -6.03 -1.19
C GLY A 78 0.27 -6.65 -0.07
N GLY A 79 0.56 -7.90 0.28
CA GLY A 79 -0.15 -8.65 1.33
C GLY A 79 -1.67 -8.70 1.10
N PHE A 80 -2.42 -9.05 2.15
CA PHE A 80 -3.87 -8.88 2.13
C PHE A 80 -4.23 -7.40 2.16
N SER A 81 -5.29 -7.04 1.43
CA SER A 81 -5.76 -5.67 1.30
C SER A 81 -7.26 -5.62 1.42
N VAL A 82 -7.79 -4.51 1.90
CA VAL A 82 -9.23 -4.30 2.04
C VAL A 82 -9.62 -2.95 1.44
N ASP A 83 -10.69 -2.95 0.67
CA ASP A 83 -11.39 -1.77 0.17
C ASP A 83 -12.57 -1.46 1.08
N ILE A 84 -12.65 -0.24 1.55
CA ILE A 84 -13.63 0.24 2.52
C ILE A 84 -14.43 1.36 1.87
N LEU A 85 -15.72 1.14 1.64
CA LEU A 85 -16.64 2.20 1.24
C LEU A 85 -16.99 3.07 2.43
N MET A 86 -16.88 4.36 2.24
CA MET A 86 -17.29 5.38 3.21
C MET A 86 -18.32 6.32 2.58
N MET A 87 -19.40 6.62 3.27
CA MET A 87 -20.44 7.52 2.82
C MET A 87 -20.78 8.54 3.90
N ALA A 88 -20.73 9.83 3.54
CA ALA A 88 -21.15 10.91 4.41
C ALA A 88 -22.63 11.23 4.25
N ASP A 89 -23.22 11.90 5.24
CA ASP A 89 -24.55 12.46 5.14
C ASP A 89 -24.60 13.49 3.98
N GLY A 90 -25.66 13.39 3.15
CA GLY A 90 -25.78 14.21 1.94
C GLY A 90 -25.23 13.56 0.66
N GLY A 91 -24.71 12.34 0.72
CA GLY A 91 -24.43 11.49 -0.43
C GLY A 91 -22.98 11.39 -0.92
N PRO A 92 -22.01 12.27 -0.56
CA PRO A 92 -20.62 12.05 -0.98
C PRO A 92 -20.10 10.70 -0.46
N HIS A 93 -19.50 9.91 -1.36
CA HIS A 93 -18.90 8.65 -1.01
C HIS A 93 -17.50 8.52 -1.61
N TRP A 94 -16.67 7.74 -0.97
CA TRP A 94 -15.31 7.46 -1.42
C TRP A 94 -14.85 6.09 -0.91
N HIS A 95 -13.76 5.61 -1.48
CA HIS A 95 -13.11 4.39 -1.06
C HIS A 95 -11.84 4.70 -0.29
N GLN A 96 -11.62 3.98 0.80
CA GLN A 96 -10.36 3.96 1.53
C GLN A 96 -9.74 2.58 1.42
N PHE A 97 -8.48 2.52 1.02
CA PHE A 97 -7.76 1.27 0.87
C PHE A 97 -6.77 1.08 2.01
N SER A 98 -6.71 -0.15 2.51
CA SER A 98 -5.73 -0.56 3.51
C SER A 98 -5.06 -1.86 3.05
N CYS A 99 -3.74 -1.86 2.93
CA CYS A 99 -2.98 -2.95 2.32
C CYS A 99 -1.71 -3.30 3.11
N GLY A 100 -1.02 -4.36 2.70
CA GLY A 100 0.23 -4.78 3.31
C GLY A 100 0.06 -5.71 4.52
N TRP A 101 -1.13 -6.21 4.74
CA TRP A 101 -1.44 -7.07 5.88
C TRP A 101 -0.93 -8.50 5.65
N GLN A 102 -0.34 -9.09 6.69
CA GLN A 102 0.22 -10.44 6.62
C GLN A 102 -0.85 -11.56 6.69
N ALA A 103 -2.07 -11.21 7.09
CA ALA A 103 -3.18 -12.14 7.22
C ALA A 103 -4.51 -11.45 6.92
N ARG A 104 -5.46 -12.23 6.41
CA ARG A 104 -6.83 -11.81 6.13
C ARG A 104 -7.49 -11.13 7.33
N GLU A 105 -7.37 -11.73 8.50
CA GLU A 105 -8.00 -11.26 9.73
C GLU A 105 -7.48 -9.88 10.15
N LEU A 106 -6.20 -9.59 9.85
CA LEU A 106 -5.60 -8.27 10.14
C LEU A 106 -6.13 -7.20 9.20
N ALA A 107 -6.30 -7.51 7.90
CA ALA A 107 -6.94 -6.60 6.94
C ALA A 107 -8.38 -6.26 7.36
N LEU A 108 -9.16 -7.27 7.76
CA LEU A 108 -10.52 -7.07 8.26
C LEU A 108 -10.56 -6.24 9.54
N LYS A 109 -9.64 -6.49 10.46
CA LYS A 109 -9.53 -5.70 11.69
C LYS A 109 -9.17 -4.25 11.43
N ALA A 110 -8.34 -4.00 10.42
CA ALA A 110 -8.04 -2.62 10.00
C ALA A 110 -9.29 -1.91 9.47
N ALA A 111 -10.13 -2.59 8.70
CA ALA A 111 -11.41 -2.05 8.24
C ALA A 111 -12.37 -1.74 9.39
N GLU A 112 -12.52 -2.66 10.35
CA GLU A 112 -13.32 -2.44 11.55
C GLU A 112 -12.87 -1.18 12.32
N LEU A 113 -11.54 -1.02 12.49
CA LEU A 113 -10.98 0.13 13.19
C LEU A 113 -11.21 1.43 12.40
N ALA A 114 -11.02 1.41 11.08
CA ALA A 114 -11.29 2.57 10.23
C ALA A 114 -12.75 3.00 10.35
N CYS A 115 -13.68 2.06 10.28
CA CYS A 115 -15.11 2.35 10.42
C CYS A 115 -15.53 2.77 11.83
N SER A 116 -14.91 2.24 12.88
CA SER A 116 -15.17 2.67 14.25
C SER A 116 -14.81 4.14 14.45
N ASN A 117 -13.65 4.56 13.95
CA ASN A 117 -13.21 5.95 14.02
C ASN A 117 -14.03 6.89 13.14
N ALA A 118 -14.54 6.38 12.02
CA ALA A 118 -15.29 7.16 11.04
C ALA A 118 -16.71 7.50 11.49
N LYS A 119 -17.38 6.63 12.26
CA LYS A 119 -18.72 6.86 12.81
C LYS A 119 -18.79 8.12 13.66
N ASP A 120 -17.71 8.45 14.36
CA ASP A 120 -17.62 9.66 15.18
C ASP A 120 -17.49 10.94 14.34
N ASN A 121 -17.25 10.81 13.02
CA ASN A 121 -17.01 11.89 12.06
C ASN A 121 -18.17 12.12 11.06
N GLY A 122 -19.40 11.69 11.39
CA GLY A 122 -20.59 11.98 10.58
C GLY A 122 -20.76 11.10 9.34
N LEU A 123 -20.11 9.94 9.30
CA LEU A 123 -20.41 8.95 8.26
C LEU A 123 -21.70 8.20 8.56
N ILE A 124 -22.55 8.09 7.54
CA ILE A 124 -23.79 7.29 7.59
C ILE A 124 -23.56 5.83 7.21
N GLU A 125 -22.52 5.58 6.42
CA GLU A 125 -22.10 4.22 6.03
C GLU A 125 -20.59 4.10 6.06
N CYS A 126 -20.10 2.97 6.56
CA CYS A 126 -18.73 2.54 6.46
C CYS A 126 -18.69 1.00 6.48
N THR A 127 -18.27 0.43 5.38
CA THR A 127 -18.24 -1.03 5.24
C THR A 127 -17.10 -1.47 4.34
N ALA A 128 -16.48 -2.62 4.65
CA ALA A 128 -15.54 -3.22 3.74
C ALA A 128 -16.32 -3.85 2.58
N VAL A 129 -15.95 -3.54 1.36
CA VAL A 129 -16.65 -4.00 0.13
C VAL A 129 -15.85 -5.04 -0.64
N GLN A 130 -14.53 -5.06 -0.49
CA GLN A 130 -13.68 -6.07 -1.11
C GLN A 130 -12.54 -6.44 -0.16
N LEU A 131 -12.20 -7.71 -0.15
CA LEU A 131 -10.95 -8.21 0.42
C LEU A 131 -10.14 -8.83 -0.73
N ILE A 132 -8.87 -8.48 -0.80
CA ILE A 132 -7.96 -8.89 -1.87
C ILE A 132 -6.79 -9.63 -1.23
N ASP A 133 -6.44 -10.79 -1.78
CA ASP A 133 -5.27 -11.55 -1.35
C ASP A 133 -3.96 -11.00 -1.93
N GLU A 134 -2.87 -11.60 -1.52
CA GLU A 134 -1.51 -11.18 -1.91
C GLU A 134 -1.22 -11.34 -3.42
N ASP A 135 -2.04 -12.08 -4.14
CA ASP A 135 -1.98 -12.24 -5.60
C ASP A 135 -2.89 -11.29 -6.38
N GLY A 136 -3.71 -10.52 -5.68
CA GLY A 136 -4.68 -9.59 -6.28
C GLY A 136 -6.04 -10.22 -6.55
N THR A 137 -6.28 -11.43 -6.07
CA THR A 137 -7.58 -12.09 -6.22
C THR A 137 -8.56 -11.53 -5.20
N VAL A 138 -9.74 -11.14 -5.65
CA VAL A 138 -10.83 -10.78 -4.74
C VAL A 138 -11.32 -12.05 -4.06
N VAL A 139 -11.11 -12.11 -2.76
CA VAL A 139 -11.68 -13.13 -1.90
C VAL A 139 -12.97 -12.55 -1.31
N GLU A 140 -14.05 -13.35 -1.32
CA GLU A 140 -15.39 -12.87 -0.98
C GLU A 140 -15.43 -11.92 0.22
N PRO A 141 -16.23 -10.84 0.14
CA PRO A 141 -16.43 -9.97 1.27
C PRO A 141 -17.06 -10.76 2.42
N PRO A 142 -16.46 -10.73 3.61
CA PRO A 142 -16.95 -11.50 4.75
C PRO A 142 -18.12 -10.81 5.47
N PHE A 143 -18.74 -9.84 4.83
CA PHE A 143 -19.66 -8.92 5.49
C PHE A 143 -21.09 -9.16 5.04
N ASN A 144 -21.76 -10.01 5.77
CA ASN A 144 -23.22 -10.02 5.94
C ASN A 144 -23.55 -9.75 7.40
#